data_968ca41a8258f03a064a635d9ed6f5eb
#
_entry.id   968ca41a8258f03a064a635d9ed6f5eb
#
_cell.length_a   1.000
_cell.length_b   1.000
_cell.length_c   1.000
_cell.angle_alpha   90.00
_cell.angle_beta   90.00
_cell.angle_gamma   90.00
#
_symmetry.space_group_name_H-M   'P 1'
#
loop_
_entity.id
_entity.type
_entity.pdbx_description
1 polymer ?
#
loop_
_entity_poly.entity_id
_entity_poly.type
_entity_poly.pdbx_seq_one_letter_code
_entity_poly.pdbx_strand_id
1 'polypeptide(L)'
;MPADDIAPSVGDRDLRGLAETGTLRVMTDTPCRLYLITPPVLPDAAAFADLLAATLDAGDVACVQLRLKDAPDDEVRHAVDALRPVAQEREVAFILNDRPDLAAGTGCDGVHVGQRDTPYREARRILGPDAIIGVTCHDSRHLAMEAAEAGAAYVAFGAFFPTATKEAGARAEPDILEWWSGLMEVPCVAIGGITVDNCRPLIAAGADFLAVSAGVWRHPDGPAAAVRAFNRLLG
;
A
#
# COMPACT_ATOMS: atom_id res chain seq x y z
N MET A 1 -18.76 -41.94 -10.89
CA MET A 1 -18.87 -40.49 -11.13
C MET A 1 -17.88 -39.82 -10.21
N PRO A 2 -16.68 -39.41 -10.65
CA PRO A 2 -15.77 -38.62 -9.82
C PRO A 2 -16.21 -37.17 -9.84
N ALA A 3 -16.14 -36.52 -8.67
CA ALA A 3 -16.36 -35.09 -8.48
C ALA A 3 -15.20 -34.31 -9.09
N ASP A 4 -15.53 -33.31 -9.88
CA ASP A 4 -14.59 -32.38 -10.50
C ASP A 4 -13.91 -31.54 -9.42
N ASP A 5 -12.61 -31.75 -9.23
CA ASP A 5 -11.69 -30.86 -8.57
C ASP A 5 -11.51 -29.61 -9.46
N ILE A 6 -12.26 -28.55 -9.15
CA ILE A 6 -12.00 -27.24 -9.71
C ILE A 6 -10.87 -26.62 -8.87
N ALA A 7 -9.66 -26.64 -9.41
CA ALA A 7 -8.55 -25.88 -8.86
C ALA A 7 -8.91 -24.39 -8.81
N PRO A 8 -8.57 -23.65 -7.72
CA PRO A 8 -8.80 -22.22 -7.66
C PRO A 8 -8.01 -21.52 -8.75
N SER A 9 -8.64 -20.57 -9.43
CA SER A 9 -8.04 -19.79 -10.52
C SER A 9 -6.85 -18.98 -9.97
N VAL A 10 -5.70 -19.17 -10.60
CA VAL A 10 -4.47 -18.40 -10.38
C VAL A 10 -4.72 -16.97 -10.87
N GLY A 11 -5.08 -16.04 -9.98
CA GLY A 11 -5.37 -14.68 -10.43
C GLY A 11 -5.57 -13.60 -9.37
N ASP A 12 -5.36 -13.85 -8.09
CA ASP A 12 -5.64 -12.79 -7.10
C ASP A 12 -4.54 -12.74 -6.02
N ARG A 13 -3.51 -11.92 -6.28
CA ARG A 13 -2.53 -11.55 -5.24
C ARG A 13 -2.91 -10.18 -4.70
N ASP A 14 -3.78 -10.16 -3.72
CA ASP A 14 -3.96 -9.01 -2.86
C ASP A 14 -2.84 -8.96 -1.78
N LEU A 15 -2.72 -7.85 -1.07
CA LEU A 15 -1.74 -7.75 0.01
C LEU A 15 -2.04 -8.72 1.17
N ARG A 16 -3.26 -9.26 1.28
CA ARG A 16 -3.63 -10.30 2.24
C ARG A 16 -3.14 -11.69 1.82
N GLY A 17 -3.14 -11.99 0.53
CA GLY A 17 -2.62 -13.24 -0.02
C GLY A 17 -1.10 -13.40 0.13
N LEU A 18 -0.34 -12.35 0.42
CA LEU A 18 1.10 -12.42 0.63
C LEU A 18 1.52 -13.18 1.90
N ALA A 19 0.62 -13.34 2.87
CA ALA A 19 0.90 -14.10 4.10
C ALA A 19 0.88 -15.63 3.89
N GLU A 20 0.25 -16.13 2.84
CA GLU A 20 -0.02 -17.57 2.67
C GLU A 20 0.91 -18.31 1.68
N THR A 21 1.70 -17.64 0.84
CA THR A 21 2.46 -18.30 -0.22
C THR A 21 3.92 -17.87 -0.31
N GLY A 22 4.80 -18.62 0.32
CA GLY A 22 6.24 -18.64 0.01
C GLY A 22 6.51 -19.40 -1.30
N THR A 23 6.01 -18.96 -2.46
CA THR A 23 6.19 -19.69 -3.72
C THR A 23 6.60 -18.77 -4.87
N LEU A 24 7.59 -19.24 -5.63
CA LEU A 24 8.21 -18.66 -6.82
C LEU A 24 7.26 -17.74 -7.64
N ARG A 25 7.72 -16.50 -7.86
CA ARG A 25 7.17 -15.63 -8.92
C ARG A 25 7.53 -16.26 -10.28
N VAL A 26 6.64 -17.05 -10.82
CA VAL A 26 6.54 -17.16 -12.28
C VAL A 26 6.20 -15.75 -12.74
N MET A 27 6.86 -15.20 -13.76
CA MET A 27 6.52 -13.90 -14.36
C MET A 27 5.03 -13.92 -14.72
N THR A 28 4.19 -13.59 -13.75
CA THR A 28 2.74 -13.47 -13.92
C THR A 28 2.48 -12.03 -14.27
N ASP A 29 1.76 -11.81 -15.36
CA ASP A 29 1.12 -10.54 -15.73
C ASP A 29 0.12 -10.09 -14.63
N THR A 30 0.59 -9.94 -13.41
CA THR A 30 -0.25 -9.39 -12.34
C THR A 30 -0.31 -7.89 -12.57
N PRO A 31 -1.48 -7.34 -12.89
CA PRO A 31 -1.61 -5.91 -13.15
C PRO A 31 -1.19 -5.11 -11.92
N CYS A 32 -0.59 -3.95 -12.14
CA CYS A 32 -0.31 -2.99 -11.08
C CYS A 32 -1.62 -2.56 -10.42
N ARG A 33 -1.65 -2.41 -9.08
CA ARG A 33 -2.88 -2.07 -8.35
C ARG A 33 -2.75 -0.77 -7.55
N LEU A 34 -3.88 -0.15 -7.22
CA LEU A 34 -3.90 1.03 -6.36
C LEU A 34 -3.67 0.68 -4.89
N TYR A 35 -2.90 1.54 -4.24
CA TYR A 35 -2.68 1.59 -2.81
C TYR A 35 -3.02 3.02 -2.34
N LEU A 36 -4.08 3.20 -1.58
CA LEU A 36 -4.52 4.52 -1.12
C LEU A 36 -3.88 4.89 0.21
N ILE A 37 -3.37 6.13 0.33
CA ILE A 37 -2.93 6.70 1.60
C ILE A 37 -3.90 7.81 1.96
N THR A 38 -4.45 7.79 3.19
CA THR A 38 -5.39 8.82 3.64
C THR A 38 -4.79 10.23 3.60
N PRO A 39 -5.61 11.28 3.59
CA PRO A 39 -5.12 12.62 3.89
C PRO A 39 -4.39 12.65 5.24
N PRO A 40 -3.39 13.54 5.42
CA PRO A 40 -2.60 13.60 6.66
C PRO A 40 -3.40 14.11 7.88
N VAL A 41 -4.57 14.70 7.64
CA VAL A 41 -5.50 15.18 8.66
C VAL A 41 -6.91 14.76 8.26
N LEU A 42 -7.64 14.20 9.21
CA LEU A 42 -9.03 13.78 9.07
C LEU A 42 -9.88 14.50 10.15
N PRO A 43 -10.44 15.67 9.87
CA PRO A 43 -11.21 16.42 10.86
C PRO A 43 -12.45 15.69 11.38
N ASP A 44 -13.02 14.81 10.56
CA ASP A 44 -14.18 13.96 10.88
C ASP A 44 -13.94 12.58 10.23
N ALA A 45 -13.55 11.62 11.05
CA ALA A 45 -13.27 10.25 10.60
C ALA A 45 -14.55 9.52 10.14
N ALA A 46 -15.72 9.82 10.73
CA ALA A 46 -16.98 9.20 10.36
C ALA A 46 -17.44 9.71 8.98
N ALA A 47 -17.41 11.03 8.74
CA ALA A 47 -17.69 11.57 7.42
C ALA A 47 -16.70 11.08 6.35
N PHE A 48 -15.42 10.89 6.72
CA PHE A 48 -14.43 10.31 5.81
C PHE A 48 -14.67 8.84 5.52
N ALA A 49 -15.27 8.07 6.44
CA ALA A 49 -15.65 6.68 6.23
C ALA A 49 -16.63 6.52 5.05
N ASP A 50 -17.65 7.38 4.96
CA ASP A 50 -18.59 7.37 3.84
C ASP A 50 -17.89 7.70 2.50
N LEU A 51 -16.98 8.70 2.54
CA LEU A 51 -16.18 9.06 1.37
C LEU A 51 -15.25 7.93 0.94
N LEU A 52 -14.61 7.26 1.91
CA LEU A 52 -13.76 6.10 1.67
C LEU A 52 -14.55 4.96 1.04
N ALA A 53 -15.74 4.64 1.60
CA ALA A 53 -16.62 3.60 1.04
C ALA A 53 -16.93 3.87 -0.43
N ALA A 54 -17.42 5.07 -0.75
CA ALA A 54 -17.74 5.45 -2.13
C ALA A 54 -16.50 5.46 -3.06
N THR A 55 -15.32 5.69 -2.49
CA THR A 55 -14.05 5.67 -3.23
C THR A 55 -13.62 4.23 -3.55
N LEU A 56 -13.72 3.32 -2.57
CA LEU A 56 -13.40 1.90 -2.75
C LEU A 56 -14.39 1.20 -3.68
N ASP A 57 -15.67 1.57 -3.63
CA ASP A 57 -16.69 1.03 -4.54
C ASP A 57 -16.52 1.49 -6.01
N ALA A 58 -15.60 2.42 -6.28
CA ALA A 58 -15.38 2.97 -7.62
C ALA A 58 -14.44 2.15 -8.49
N GLY A 59 -13.67 1.20 -7.92
CA GLY A 59 -12.74 0.34 -8.67
C GLY A 59 -11.79 -0.44 -7.77
N ASP A 60 -10.85 -1.16 -8.37
CA ASP A 60 -9.90 -1.99 -7.65
C ASP A 60 -8.90 -1.14 -6.83
N VAL A 61 -8.84 -1.44 -5.53
CA VAL A 61 -7.89 -0.90 -4.57
C VAL A 61 -7.38 -2.04 -3.70
N ALA A 62 -6.07 -2.26 -3.70
CA ALA A 62 -5.47 -3.35 -2.94
C ALA A 62 -5.32 -3.05 -1.45
N CYS A 63 -5.08 -1.78 -1.10
CA CYS A 63 -4.72 -1.39 0.25
C CYS A 63 -5.15 0.04 0.55
N VAL A 64 -5.52 0.27 1.81
CA VAL A 64 -5.68 1.60 2.42
C VAL A 64 -4.69 1.74 3.58
N GLN A 65 -3.82 2.74 3.53
CA GLN A 65 -2.95 3.12 4.63
C GLN A 65 -3.55 4.33 5.37
N LEU A 66 -3.87 4.15 6.64
CA LEU A 66 -4.18 5.27 7.53
C LEU A 66 -2.88 5.96 7.96
N ARG A 67 -2.73 7.23 7.57
CA ARG A 67 -1.54 8.03 7.87
C ARG A 67 -1.93 9.39 8.45
N LEU A 68 -2.09 9.43 9.76
CA LEU A 68 -2.27 10.65 10.55
C LEU A 68 -0.93 11.00 11.18
N LYS A 69 -0.22 11.96 10.59
CA LYS A 69 1.08 12.38 11.11
C LYS A 69 0.90 13.23 12.36
N ASP A 70 1.68 12.93 13.40
CA ASP A 70 1.72 13.67 14.67
C ASP A 70 0.36 13.74 15.42
N ALA A 71 -0.60 12.86 15.05
CA ALA A 71 -1.89 12.78 15.75
C ALA A 71 -1.76 12.03 17.09
N PRO A 72 -2.54 12.41 18.12
CA PRO A 72 -2.64 11.67 19.37
C PRO A 72 -3.14 10.24 19.17
N ASP A 73 -2.77 9.33 20.06
CA ASP A 73 -3.12 7.90 19.98
C ASP A 73 -4.63 7.65 19.96
N ASP A 74 -5.41 8.44 20.70
CA ASP A 74 -6.87 8.35 20.73
C ASP A 74 -7.50 8.78 19.39
N GLU A 75 -6.98 9.79 18.73
CA GLU A 75 -7.41 10.21 17.40
C GLU A 75 -7.10 9.12 16.37
N VAL A 76 -5.88 8.53 16.43
CA VAL A 76 -5.51 7.41 15.55
C VAL A 76 -6.43 6.22 15.75
N ARG A 77 -6.70 5.82 17.01
CA ARG A 77 -7.62 4.71 17.32
C ARG A 77 -9.03 4.99 16.83
N HIS A 78 -9.54 6.20 17.05
CA HIS A 78 -10.86 6.60 16.56
C HIS A 78 -10.95 6.51 15.03
N ALA A 79 -9.92 6.97 14.32
CA ALA A 79 -9.87 6.85 12.87
C ALA A 79 -9.76 5.39 12.40
N VAL A 80 -8.99 4.53 13.09
CA VAL A 80 -8.95 3.08 12.79
C VAL A 80 -10.33 2.46 12.99
N ASP A 81 -11.01 2.74 14.09
CA ASP A 81 -12.33 2.17 14.39
C ASP A 81 -13.38 2.57 13.32
N ALA A 82 -13.29 3.78 12.79
CA ALA A 82 -14.20 4.26 11.75
C ALA A 82 -13.86 3.70 10.35
N LEU A 83 -12.58 3.59 9.97
CA LEU A 83 -12.18 3.35 8.58
C LEU A 83 -11.82 1.89 8.29
N ARG A 84 -11.24 1.17 9.27
CA ARG A 84 -10.84 -0.22 9.08
C ARG A 84 -12.00 -1.12 8.65
N PRO A 85 -13.20 -1.08 9.30
CA PRO A 85 -14.31 -1.92 8.86
C PRO A 85 -14.71 -1.64 7.41
N VAL A 86 -14.72 -0.37 7.00
CA VAL A 86 -15.06 0.04 5.63
C VAL A 86 -14.15 -0.60 4.58
N ALA A 87 -12.85 -0.67 4.85
CA ALA A 87 -11.89 -1.32 3.97
C ALA A 87 -12.02 -2.84 4.01
N GLN A 88 -12.05 -3.42 5.21
CA GLN A 88 -12.04 -4.87 5.40
C GLN A 88 -13.32 -5.57 4.92
N GLU A 89 -14.50 -4.92 4.99
CA GLU A 89 -15.76 -5.40 4.41
C GLU A 89 -15.70 -5.49 2.88
N ARG A 90 -14.75 -4.79 2.25
CA ARG A 90 -14.50 -4.80 0.80
C ARG A 90 -13.26 -5.63 0.42
N GLU A 91 -12.77 -6.44 1.34
CA GLU A 91 -11.55 -7.26 1.16
C GLU A 91 -10.29 -6.43 0.85
N VAL A 92 -10.31 -5.11 1.16
CA VAL A 92 -9.18 -4.20 1.03
C VAL A 92 -8.34 -4.21 2.31
N ALA A 93 -7.04 -4.45 2.19
CA ALA A 93 -6.14 -4.46 3.33
C ALA A 93 -6.07 -3.07 3.99
N PHE A 94 -6.10 -3.04 5.34
CA PHE A 94 -6.02 -1.80 6.12
C PHE A 94 -4.72 -1.73 6.92
N ILE A 95 -3.82 -0.84 6.51
CA ILE A 95 -2.47 -0.70 7.04
C ILE A 95 -2.35 0.58 7.88
N LEU A 96 -1.75 0.49 9.07
CA LEU A 96 -1.45 1.66 9.88
C LEU A 96 -0.02 2.16 9.62
N ASN A 97 0.16 3.48 9.51
CA ASN A 97 1.47 4.07 9.30
C ASN A 97 2.26 4.18 10.63
N ASP A 98 3.54 3.79 10.65
CA ASP A 98 4.57 3.99 11.69
C ASP A 98 4.32 3.35 13.07
N ARG A 99 3.11 2.96 13.43
CA ARG A 99 2.70 2.61 14.80
C ARG A 99 2.30 1.13 14.95
N PRO A 100 3.26 0.18 14.97
CA PRO A 100 2.98 -1.24 15.20
C PRO A 100 2.34 -1.51 16.56
N ASP A 101 2.64 -0.70 17.58
CA ASP A 101 2.06 -0.75 18.90
C ASP A 101 0.54 -0.53 18.90
N LEU A 102 0.07 0.43 18.10
CA LEU A 102 -1.36 0.69 17.92
C LEU A 102 -2.02 -0.35 16.99
N ALA A 103 -1.33 -0.75 15.94
CA ALA A 103 -1.86 -1.73 14.99
C ALA A 103 -2.16 -3.08 15.65
N ALA A 104 -1.30 -3.54 16.56
CA ALA A 104 -1.46 -4.81 17.30
C ALA A 104 -2.77 -4.91 18.10
N GLY A 105 -3.30 -3.78 18.58
CA GLY A 105 -4.51 -3.74 19.41
C GLY A 105 -5.79 -3.34 18.68
N THR A 106 -5.71 -3.00 17.38
CA THR A 106 -6.82 -2.38 16.64
C THR A 106 -7.34 -3.20 15.46
N GLY A 107 -6.78 -4.40 15.23
CA GLY A 107 -7.23 -5.31 14.16
C GLY A 107 -6.87 -4.83 12.74
N CYS A 108 -5.88 -3.93 12.60
CA CYS A 108 -5.28 -3.61 11.31
C CYS A 108 -4.62 -4.86 10.71
N ASP A 109 -4.63 -4.98 9.37
CA ASP A 109 -3.98 -6.10 8.68
C ASP A 109 -2.44 -6.00 8.74
N GLY A 110 -1.91 -4.83 9.08
CA GLY A 110 -0.47 -4.64 9.23
C GLY A 110 -0.05 -3.19 9.43
N VAL A 111 1.22 -2.93 9.15
CA VAL A 111 1.86 -1.62 9.34
C VAL A 111 2.80 -1.29 8.20
N HIS A 112 2.96 -0.01 7.93
CA HIS A 112 4.02 0.50 7.06
C HIS A 112 5.01 1.30 7.90
N VAL A 113 6.31 0.98 7.83
CA VAL A 113 7.36 1.65 8.59
C VAL A 113 8.41 2.28 7.67
N GLY A 114 8.91 3.43 8.08
CA GLY A 114 10.04 4.09 7.45
C GLY A 114 11.36 3.85 8.18
N GLN A 115 12.45 4.43 7.67
CA GLN A 115 13.81 4.20 8.17
C GLN A 115 14.10 4.85 9.54
N ARG A 116 13.23 5.75 10.01
CA ARG A 116 13.37 6.43 11.30
C ARG A 116 12.30 6.02 12.32
N ASP A 117 11.44 5.08 11.92
CA ASP A 117 10.35 4.56 12.72
C ASP A 117 10.75 3.26 13.42
N THR A 118 9.80 2.52 13.97
CA THR A 118 10.05 1.22 14.58
C THR A 118 10.74 0.29 13.56
N PRO A 119 11.91 -0.28 13.86
CA PRO A 119 12.60 -1.18 12.95
C PRO A 119 11.74 -2.40 12.57
N TYR A 120 11.87 -2.89 11.33
CA TYR A 120 11.10 -4.03 10.82
C TYR A 120 11.05 -5.22 11.80
N ARG A 121 12.20 -5.64 12.33
CA ARG A 121 12.27 -6.81 13.23
C ARG A 121 11.46 -6.61 14.52
N GLU A 122 11.42 -5.40 15.03
CA GLU A 122 10.63 -5.06 16.20
C GLU A 122 9.14 -4.98 15.87
N ALA A 123 8.77 -4.36 14.76
CA ALA A 123 7.40 -4.36 14.26
C ALA A 123 6.88 -5.80 14.07
N ARG A 124 7.67 -6.69 13.48
CA ARG A 124 7.35 -8.12 13.32
C ARG A 124 7.16 -8.82 14.67
N ARG A 125 8.01 -8.51 15.66
CA ARG A 125 7.87 -9.08 17.02
C ARG A 125 6.59 -8.63 17.71
N ILE A 126 6.16 -7.38 17.48
CA ILE A 126 4.94 -6.82 18.08
C ILE A 126 3.70 -7.40 17.41
N LEU A 127 3.67 -7.49 16.09
CA LEU A 127 2.49 -7.83 15.30
C LEU A 127 2.33 -9.34 15.05
N GLY A 128 3.37 -10.13 15.23
CA GLY A 128 3.35 -11.57 14.92
C GLY A 128 3.67 -11.88 13.46
N PRO A 129 3.67 -13.20 13.09
CA PRO A 129 4.15 -13.66 11.78
C PRO A 129 3.24 -13.28 10.60
N ASP A 130 1.94 -13.18 10.84
CA ASP A 130 0.94 -13.06 9.77
C ASP A 130 0.64 -11.61 9.34
N ALA A 131 1.17 -10.63 10.08
CA ALA A 131 0.91 -9.22 9.77
C ALA A 131 1.62 -8.76 8.50
N ILE A 132 0.96 -7.93 7.71
CA ILE A 132 1.53 -7.26 6.54
C ILE A 132 2.46 -6.14 7.04
N ILE A 133 3.77 -6.23 6.79
CA ILE A 133 4.72 -5.18 7.15
C ILE A 133 5.43 -4.69 5.90
N GLY A 134 5.14 -3.46 5.51
CA GLY A 134 5.82 -2.77 4.42
C GLY A 134 6.93 -1.84 4.93
N VAL A 135 7.96 -1.65 4.11
CA VAL A 135 9.12 -0.82 4.47
C VAL A 135 9.43 0.22 3.40
N THR A 136 9.52 1.50 3.81
CA THR A 136 10.04 2.57 2.93
C THR A 136 11.55 2.42 2.73
N CYS A 137 12.00 2.34 1.48
CA CYS A 137 13.40 2.19 1.10
C CYS A 137 13.96 3.38 0.32
N HIS A 138 13.18 4.43 0.12
CA HIS A 138 13.55 5.64 -0.63
C HIS A 138 14.01 5.30 -2.07
N ASP A 139 15.23 5.66 -2.43
CA ASP A 139 15.92 5.33 -3.69
C ASP A 139 17.04 4.30 -3.49
N SER A 140 17.04 3.59 -2.35
CA SER A 140 18.13 2.72 -1.93
C SER A 140 17.86 1.25 -2.23
N ARG A 141 18.59 0.70 -3.19
CA ARG A 141 18.62 -0.76 -3.47
C ARG A 141 19.04 -1.57 -2.25
N HIS A 142 20.01 -1.07 -1.49
CA HIS A 142 20.55 -1.74 -0.31
C HIS A 142 19.46 -1.88 0.79
N LEU A 143 18.78 -0.80 1.14
CA LEU A 143 17.69 -0.85 2.14
C LEU A 143 16.56 -1.78 1.71
N ALA A 144 16.25 -1.82 0.41
CA ALA A 144 15.22 -2.71 -0.11
C ALA A 144 15.61 -4.18 0.00
N MET A 145 16.87 -4.52 -0.32
CA MET A 145 17.40 -5.89 -0.15
C MET A 145 17.39 -6.31 1.31
N GLU A 146 17.85 -5.45 2.24
CA GLU A 146 17.81 -5.74 3.67
C GLU A 146 16.38 -5.95 4.20
N ALA A 147 15.42 -5.14 3.73
CA ALA A 147 14.02 -5.29 4.11
C ALA A 147 13.42 -6.60 3.58
N ALA A 148 13.70 -6.95 2.32
CA ALA A 148 13.24 -8.21 1.71
C ALA A 148 13.85 -9.43 2.41
N GLU A 149 15.16 -9.44 2.69
CA GLU A 149 15.85 -10.50 3.43
C GLU A 149 15.31 -10.65 4.87
N ALA A 150 14.88 -9.54 5.48
CA ALA A 150 14.23 -9.57 6.79
C ALA A 150 12.79 -10.13 6.75
N GLY A 151 12.18 -10.28 5.57
CA GLY A 151 10.83 -10.81 5.35
C GLY A 151 9.73 -9.74 5.25
N ALA A 152 10.05 -8.52 4.77
CA ALA A 152 9.07 -7.49 4.47
C ALA A 152 8.05 -8.00 3.43
N ALA A 153 6.77 -7.71 3.64
CA ALA A 153 5.70 -8.08 2.71
C ALA A 153 5.79 -7.29 1.39
N TYR A 154 6.29 -6.07 1.45
CA TYR A 154 6.61 -5.24 0.30
C TYR A 154 7.63 -4.16 0.65
N VAL A 155 8.29 -3.62 -0.35
CA VAL A 155 9.18 -2.46 -0.24
C VAL A 155 8.58 -1.27 -0.97
N ALA A 156 8.80 -0.04 -0.46
CA ALA A 156 8.30 1.17 -1.11
C ALA A 156 9.45 2.08 -1.55
N PHE A 157 9.48 2.39 -2.85
CA PHE A 157 10.44 3.32 -3.46
C PHE A 157 9.79 4.68 -3.73
N GLY A 158 10.53 5.74 -3.52
CA GLY A 158 10.07 7.13 -3.75
C GLY A 158 10.84 8.15 -2.90
N ALA A 159 10.56 9.44 -3.11
CA ALA A 159 9.46 9.96 -3.94
C ALA A 159 9.86 10.05 -5.41
N PHE A 160 8.96 9.65 -6.33
CA PHE A 160 9.20 9.74 -7.77
C PHE A 160 8.91 11.15 -8.32
N PHE A 161 7.93 11.84 -7.77
CA PHE A 161 7.53 13.19 -8.19
C PHE A 161 7.50 14.16 -7.00
N PRO A 162 7.55 15.49 -7.25
CA PRO A 162 7.42 16.47 -6.19
C PRO A 162 6.16 16.27 -5.36
N THR A 163 6.30 16.34 -4.04
CA THR A 163 5.17 16.13 -3.11
C THR A 163 5.23 17.11 -1.96
N ALA A 164 4.07 17.62 -1.55
CA ALA A 164 3.95 18.47 -0.37
C ALA A 164 3.98 17.70 0.97
N THR A 165 3.96 16.37 0.92
CA THR A 165 3.75 15.51 2.10
C THR A 165 5.05 15.10 2.79
N LYS A 166 6.21 15.32 2.17
CA LYS A 166 7.54 14.98 2.72
C LYS A 166 8.57 16.02 2.29
N GLU A 167 9.49 16.39 3.19
CA GLU A 167 10.63 17.24 2.84
C GLU A 167 11.44 16.66 1.68
N ALA A 168 12.03 17.53 0.85
CA ALA A 168 12.79 17.15 -0.34
C ALA A 168 13.98 16.23 0.02
N GLY A 169 13.74 14.93 -0.07
CA GLY A 169 14.76 13.89 -0.05
C GLY A 169 15.22 13.57 -1.48
N ALA A 170 16.14 12.63 -1.61
CA ALA A 170 16.56 12.09 -2.89
C ALA A 170 15.35 11.62 -3.69
N ARG A 171 15.32 11.95 -4.97
CA ARG A 171 14.26 11.56 -5.89
C ARG A 171 14.58 10.20 -6.47
N ALA A 172 13.66 9.24 -6.33
CA ALA A 172 13.78 7.97 -7.01
C ALA A 172 13.51 8.12 -8.51
N GLU A 173 14.22 7.34 -9.32
CA GLU A 173 14.01 7.26 -10.75
C GLU A 173 13.41 5.88 -11.11
N PRO A 174 12.66 5.75 -12.23
CA PRO A 174 11.97 4.49 -12.58
C PRO A 174 12.89 3.27 -12.73
N ASP A 175 14.18 3.45 -13.00
CA ASP A 175 15.18 2.39 -13.14
C ASP A 175 15.31 1.51 -11.89
N ILE A 176 14.97 2.03 -10.72
CA ILE A 176 14.98 1.24 -9.48
C ILE A 176 13.83 0.22 -9.46
N LEU A 177 12.67 0.57 -10.05
CA LEU A 177 11.54 -0.35 -10.20
C LEU A 177 11.85 -1.44 -11.23
N GLU A 178 12.42 -1.07 -12.40
CA GLU A 178 12.84 -2.03 -13.42
C GLU A 178 13.86 -3.03 -12.86
N TRP A 179 14.84 -2.53 -12.12
CA TRP A 179 15.84 -3.37 -11.47
C TRP A 179 15.20 -4.31 -10.44
N TRP A 180 14.30 -3.79 -9.59
CA TRP A 180 13.67 -4.57 -8.53
C TRP A 180 12.73 -5.64 -9.10
N SER A 181 11.82 -5.24 -9.97
CA SER A 181 10.82 -6.15 -10.55
C SER A 181 11.44 -7.25 -11.41
N GLY A 182 12.61 -7.01 -12.00
CA GLY A 182 13.35 -7.99 -12.78
C GLY A 182 14.12 -9.03 -11.97
N LEU A 183 14.40 -8.77 -10.68
CA LEU A 183 15.27 -9.60 -9.85
C LEU A 183 14.62 -10.14 -8.59
N MET A 184 13.62 -9.45 -8.04
CA MET A 184 13.11 -9.72 -6.69
C MET A 184 11.66 -10.20 -6.74
N GLU A 185 11.33 -11.13 -5.84
CA GLU A 185 9.97 -11.68 -5.69
C GLU A 185 9.09 -10.80 -4.78
N VAL A 186 9.71 -10.09 -3.84
CA VAL A 186 9.01 -9.18 -2.93
C VAL A 186 8.43 -8.01 -3.73
N PRO A 187 7.12 -7.76 -3.64
CA PRO A 187 6.46 -6.68 -4.38
C PRO A 187 7.02 -5.30 -4.08
N CYS A 188 6.99 -4.40 -5.06
CA CYS A 188 7.38 -3.02 -4.89
C CYS A 188 6.21 -2.05 -5.05
N VAL A 189 6.22 -1.04 -4.19
CA VAL A 189 5.27 0.08 -4.18
C VAL A 189 5.97 1.34 -4.67
N ALA A 190 5.46 1.97 -5.71
CA ALA A 190 5.90 3.30 -6.11
C ALA A 190 5.11 4.37 -5.33
N ILE A 191 5.81 5.35 -4.73
CA ILE A 191 5.19 6.40 -3.92
C ILE A 191 5.76 7.78 -4.22
N GLY A 192 4.95 8.81 -3.99
CA GLY A 192 5.35 10.22 -3.96
C GLY A 192 4.94 11.01 -5.21
N GLY A 193 3.97 11.91 -5.03
CA GLY A 193 3.49 12.84 -6.05
C GLY A 193 2.79 12.21 -7.25
N ILE A 194 2.33 10.95 -7.11
CA ILE A 194 1.70 10.20 -8.20
C ILE A 194 0.29 10.74 -8.48
N THR A 195 0.00 10.92 -9.76
CA THR A 195 -1.30 11.32 -10.31
C THR A 195 -1.66 10.45 -11.51
N VAL A 196 -2.90 10.55 -11.99
CA VAL A 196 -3.34 9.87 -13.23
C VAL A 196 -2.44 10.23 -14.42
N ASP A 197 -1.98 11.48 -14.49
CA ASP A 197 -1.22 11.98 -15.65
C ASP A 197 0.24 11.51 -15.67
N ASN A 198 0.81 11.16 -14.52
CA ASN A 198 2.24 10.83 -14.43
C ASN A 198 2.56 9.38 -14.04
N CYS A 199 1.56 8.52 -13.79
CA CYS A 199 1.78 7.16 -13.28
C CYS A 199 2.30 6.16 -14.34
N ARG A 200 2.04 6.35 -15.63
CA ARG A 200 2.37 5.38 -16.69
C ARG A 200 3.84 4.92 -16.71
N PRO A 201 4.84 5.80 -16.55
CA PRO A 201 6.24 5.35 -16.51
C PRO A 201 6.55 4.40 -15.34
N LEU A 202 5.87 4.55 -14.19
CA LEU A 202 6.06 3.69 -13.03
C LEU A 202 5.43 2.30 -13.24
N ILE A 203 4.26 2.25 -13.87
CA ILE A 203 3.61 1.00 -14.27
C ILE A 203 4.50 0.25 -15.27
N ALA A 204 4.98 0.93 -16.30
CA ALA A 204 5.86 0.35 -17.31
C ALA A 204 7.20 -0.14 -16.74
N ALA A 205 7.70 0.51 -15.68
CA ALA A 205 8.91 0.12 -14.95
C ALA A 205 8.68 -1.07 -14.00
N GLY A 206 7.46 -1.60 -13.89
CA GLY A 206 7.17 -2.81 -13.12
C GLY A 206 6.79 -2.56 -11.66
N ALA A 207 6.21 -1.40 -11.33
CA ALA A 207 5.59 -1.21 -10.01
C ALA A 207 4.43 -2.19 -9.82
N ASP A 208 4.43 -2.93 -8.72
CA ASP A 208 3.30 -3.81 -8.35
C ASP A 208 2.14 -2.98 -7.77
N PHE A 209 2.44 -1.87 -7.10
CA PHE A 209 1.44 -0.98 -6.54
C PHE A 209 1.82 0.49 -6.72
N LEU A 210 0.80 1.34 -6.91
CA LEU A 210 0.93 2.79 -6.87
C LEU A 210 0.33 3.34 -5.57
N ALA A 211 1.16 3.86 -4.67
CA ALA A 211 0.71 4.49 -3.44
C ALA A 211 0.37 5.97 -3.67
N VAL A 212 -0.91 6.28 -3.62
CA VAL A 212 -1.46 7.59 -3.98
C VAL A 212 -2.24 8.21 -2.80
N SER A 213 -1.99 9.48 -2.52
CA SER A 213 -2.77 10.29 -1.58
C SER A 213 -3.40 11.48 -2.30
N ALA A 214 -2.69 12.59 -2.44
CA ALA A 214 -3.22 13.82 -3.03
C ALA A 214 -3.78 13.62 -4.46
N GLY A 215 -3.18 12.73 -5.27
CA GLY A 215 -3.68 12.40 -6.60
C GLY A 215 -5.08 11.80 -6.63
N VAL A 216 -5.55 11.24 -5.52
CA VAL A 216 -6.93 10.75 -5.35
C VAL A 216 -7.77 11.77 -4.58
N TRP A 217 -7.38 12.14 -3.36
CA TRP A 217 -8.22 12.96 -2.49
C TRP A 217 -8.41 14.41 -2.93
N ARG A 218 -7.52 14.93 -3.79
CA ARG A 218 -7.60 16.28 -4.37
C ARG A 218 -7.91 16.28 -5.86
N HIS A 219 -8.36 15.14 -6.40
CA HIS A 219 -8.75 15.07 -7.81
C HIS A 219 -9.94 16.02 -8.08
N PRO A 220 -9.92 16.80 -9.17
CA PRO A 220 -10.97 17.81 -9.44
C PRO A 220 -12.37 17.24 -9.52
N ASP A 221 -12.52 16.01 -10.04
CA ASP A 221 -13.82 15.32 -10.18
C ASP A 221 -14.11 14.39 -8.99
N GLY A 222 -13.35 14.52 -7.89
CA GLY A 222 -13.49 13.73 -6.67
C GLY A 222 -12.75 12.38 -6.68
N PRO A 223 -12.61 11.76 -5.48
CA PRO A 223 -11.75 10.58 -5.31
C PRO A 223 -12.27 9.34 -6.05
N ALA A 224 -13.56 9.12 -6.13
CA ALA A 224 -14.13 8.01 -6.89
C ALA A 224 -13.84 8.12 -8.40
N ALA A 225 -13.82 9.33 -8.96
CA ALA A 225 -13.43 9.56 -10.36
C ALA A 225 -11.94 9.30 -10.57
N ALA A 226 -11.10 9.69 -9.60
CA ALA A 226 -9.67 9.38 -9.63
C ALA A 226 -9.40 7.88 -9.64
N VAL A 227 -10.04 7.10 -8.75
CA VAL A 227 -9.89 5.64 -8.70
C VAL A 227 -10.27 5.02 -10.04
N ARG A 228 -11.42 5.39 -10.63
CA ARG A 228 -11.80 4.94 -11.97
C ARG A 228 -10.79 5.31 -13.04
N ALA A 229 -10.19 6.51 -12.95
CA ALA A 229 -9.20 6.96 -13.92
C ALA A 229 -7.88 6.18 -13.80
N PHE A 230 -7.40 5.92 -12.59
CA PHE A 230 -6.25 5.05 -12.36
C PHE A 230 -6.51 3.64 -12.86
N ASN A 231 -7.64 3.02 -12.50
CA ASN A 231 -7.94 1.63 -12.88
C ASN A 231 -7.98 1.44 -14.41
N ARG A 232 -8.42 2.45 -15.18
CA ARG A 232 -8.33 2.39 -16.66
C ARG A 232 -6.89 2.37 -17.21
N LEU A 233 -5.90 2.75 -16.39
CA LEU A 233 -4.49 2.73 -16.77
C LEU A 233 -3.75 1.49 -16.27
N LEU A 234 -4.27 0.89 -15.21
CA LEU A 234 -3.67 -0.25 -14.53
C LEU A 234 -4.02 -1.59 -15.19
N GLY A 235 -5.06 -1.62 -16.02
CA GLY A 235 -5.54 -2.79 -16.75
C GLY A 235 -6.99 -3.04 -16.44
#